data_f56b1247c8b5996ad47b3e73f58c836b
#
_entry.id   f56b1247c8b5996ad47b3e73f58c836b
#
_cell.length_a   1.000
_cell.length_b   1.000
_cell.length_c   1.000
_cell.angle_alpha   90.00
_cell.angle_beta   90.00
_cell.angle_gamma   90.00
#
_symmetry.space_group_name_H-M   'P 1'
#
loop_
_entity.id
_entity.type
_entity.pdbx_description
1 polymer ?
#
loop_
_entity_poly.entity_id
_entity_poly.type
_entity_poly.pdbx_seq_one_letter_code
_entity_poly.pdbx_strand_id
1 'polypeptide(L)'
;LQEKGRAILETVESENRIAILVVGRPYHSDPGLNHGIPEEFQVLGYPVISVRSSPRDMDYLSRYFTDEIARGQHPLDINDVWPENYSANSAQKVWAVKYAARHPNVALLDLSSFKCGHDAPTYGLVDSIVNAAATPYAAQHDLDANKPAGSIKIRVKTYSHSLKMHTEALEDMAKKRGLVDQGIDMKRLELLKLKQQQLVARKQSDPSRQAAIDQLAA
;
A
#
# COMPACT_ATOMS: atom_id res chain seq x y z
N LEU A 1 19.85 -6.98 2.31
CA LEU A 1 18.47 -7.52 2.39
C LEU A 1 17.46 -6.48 1.93
N GLN A 2 17.53 -5.24 2.41
CA GLN A 2 16.60 -4.16 2.05
C GLN A 2 16.64 -3.82 0.56
N GLU A 3 17.81 -3.75 -0.05
CA GLU A 3 17.97 -3.54 -1.50
C GLU A 3 17.24 -4.62 -2.32
N LYS A 4 17.37 -5.89 -1.91
CA LYS A 4 16.66 -7.00 -2.56
C LYS A 4 15.14 -6.87 -2.36
N GLY A 5 14.70 -6.52 -1.16
CA GLY A 5 13.31 -6.29 -0.86
C GLY A 5 12.72 -5.14 -1.69
N ARG A 6 13.46 -4.04 -1.83
CA ARG A 6 13.09 -2.91 -2.69
C ARG A 6 12.95 -3.34 -4.15
N ALA A 7 13.93 -4.08 -4.69
CA ALA A 7 13.88 -4.55 -6.08
C ALA A 7 12.66 -5.47 -6.33
N ILE A 8 12.35 -6.36 -5.38
CA ILE A 8 11.14 -7.20 -5.46
C ILE A 8 9.87 -6.33 -5.51
N LEU A 9 9.77 -5.32 -4.64
CA LEU A 9 8.60 -4.45 -4.58
C LEU A 9 8.46 -3.59 -5.84
N GLU A 10 9.54 -3.02 -6.35
CA GLU A 10 9.55 -2.26 -7.60
C GLU A 10 9.12 -3.13 -8.80
N THR A 11 9.51 -4.41 -8.83
CA THR A 11 9.05 -5.37 -9.83
C THR A 11 7.55 -5.63 -9.69
N VAL A 12 7.08 -5.90 -8.47
CA VAL A 12 5.67 -6.16 -8.17
C VAL A 12 4.79 -4.95 -8.51
N GLU A 13 5.25 -3.74 -8.22
CA GLU A 13 4.57 -2.50 -8.60
C GLU A 13 4.45 -2.36 -10.13
N SER A 14 5.56 -2.58 -10.85
CA SER A 14 5.58 -2.45 -12.31
C SER A 14 4.71 -3.49 -13.03
N GLU A 15 4.57 -4.68 -12.44
CA GLU A 15 3.76 -5.78 -12.97
C GLU A 15 2.31 -5.76 -12.42
N ASN A 16 1.96 -4.81 -11.56
CA ASN A 16 0.67 -4.73 -10.84
C ASN A 16 0.30 -6.05 -10.14
N ARG A 17 1.28 -6.67 -9.49
CA ARG A 17 1.15 -7.92 -8.73
C ARG A 17 1.10 -7.61 -7.24
N ILE A 18 0.86 -8.64 -6.43
CA ILE A 18 0.86 -8.57 -4.97
C ILE A 18 2.10 -9.29 -4.43
N ALA A 19 2.83 -8.62 -3.52
CA ALA A 19 3.81 -9.25 -2.64
C ALA A 19 3.20 -9.49 -1.26
N ILE A 20 3.64 -10.53 -0.58
CA ILE A 20 3.24 -10.83 0.80
C ILE A 20 4.32 -10.36 1.76
N LEU A 21 3.98 -9.44 2.64
CA LEU A 21 4.82 -9.05 3.77
C LEU A 21 4.51 -9.93 4.97
N VAL A 22 5.47 -10.77 5.33
CA VAL A 22 5.37 -11.61 6.52
C VAL A 22 5.83 -10.82 7.74
N VAL A 23 4.96 -10.71 8.72
CA VAL A 23 5.24 -10.15 10.04
C VAL A 23 5.14 -11.23 11.10
N GLY A 24 5.81 -11.02 12.22
CA GLY A 24 5.82 -11.97 13.34
C GLY A 24 7.07 -11.76 14.20
N ARG A 25 7.31 -12.69 15.10
CA ARG A 25 8.52 -12.67 15.92
C ARG A 25 9.74 -13.11 15.10
N PRO A 26 10.96 -12.66 15.45
CA PRO A 26 12.18 -13.00 14.69
C PRO A 26 12.40 -14.51 14.45
N TYR A 27 11.95 -15.35 15.36
CA TYR A 27 12.09 -16.81 15.21
C TYR A 27 11.21 -17.41 14.10
N HIS A 28 10.16 -16.73 13.63
CA HIS A 28 9.40 -17.14 12.46
C HIS A 28 10.17 -17.01 11.13
N SER A 29 11.41 -16.50 11.16
CA SER A 29 12.32 -16.59 10.01
C SER A 29 12.91 -18.00 9.82
N ASP A 30 12.76 -18.87 10.81
CA ASP A 30 13.18 -20.27 10.73
C ASP A 30 12.11 -21.10 10.02
N PRO A 31 12.46 -21.88 8.97
CA PRO A 31 11.50 -22.69 8.21
C PRO A 31 10.81 -23.78 9.05
N GLY A 32 11.47 -24.31 10.08
CA GLY A 32 10.88 -25.25 11.00
C GLY A 32 9.77 -24.67 11.86
N LEU A 33 9.89 -23.37 12.20
CA LEU A 33 8.92 -22.69 13.05
C LEU A 33 7.80 -21.99 12.25
N ASN A 34 8.06 -21.62 11.00
CA ASN A 34 7.05 -21.07 10.12
C ASN A 34 6.35 -22.10 9.23
N HIS A 35 6.71 -23.37 9.38
CA HIS A 35 6.15 -24.52 8.62
C HIS A 35 6.28 -24.40 7.10
N GLY A 36 7.27 -23.70 6.58
CA GLY A 36 7.44 -23.46 5.15
C GLY A 36 6.32 -22.62 4.51
N ILE A 37 5.57 -21.84 5.31
CA ILE A 37 4.48 -20.99 4.79
C ILE A 37 4.97 -20.01 3.73
N PRO A 38 6.09 -19.27 3.92
CA PRO A 38 6.62 -18.40 2.89
C PRO A 38 6.89 -19.12 1.56
N GLU A 39 7.46 -20.31 1.63
CA GLU A 39 7.79 -21.14 0.46
C GLU A 39 6.52 -21.61 -0.27
N GLU A 40 5.48 -21.99 0.46
CA GLU A 40 4.18 -22.39 -0.13
C GLU A 40 3.55 -21.21 -0.92
N PHE A 41 3.66 -19.97 -0.45
CA PHE A 41 3.21 -18.80 -1.20
C PHE A 41 4.08 -18.51 -2.42
N GLN A 42 5.40 -18.71 -2.32
CA GLN A 42 6.30 -18.54 -3.47
C GLN A 42 5.99 -19.56 -4.57
N VAL A 43 5.67 -20.81 -4.23
CA VAL A 43 5.21 -21.83 -5.19
C VAL A 43 3.92 -21.39 -5.89
N LEU A 44 3.06 -20.65 -5.23
CA LEU A 44 1.84 -20.07 -5.81
C LEU A 44 2.09 -18.77 -6.61
N GLY A 45 3.35 -18.34 -6.74
CA GLY A 45 3.74 -17.19 -7.55
C GLY A 45 3.71 -15.85 -6.81
N TYR A 46 3.52 -15.83 -5.49
CA TYR A 46 3.57 -14.62 -4.69
C TYR A 46 4.99 -14.36 -4.16
N PRO A 47 5.64 -13.24 -4.52
CA PRO A 47 6.86 -12.83 -3.84
C PRO A 47 6.61 -12.61 -2.35
N VAL A 48 7.53 -13.10 -1.52
CA VAL A 48 7.42 -12.98 -0.07
C VAL A 48 8.60 -12.15 0.45
N ILE A 49 8.29 -11.12 1.22
CA ILE A 49 9.25 -10.27 1.92
C ILE A 49 9.01 -10.32 3.42
N SER A 50 10.03 -10.01 4.20
CA SER A 50 9.95 -9.93 5.65
C SER A 50 10.15 -8.49 6.13
N VAL A 51 9.82 -8.22 7.38
CA VAL A 51 10.09 -6.92 8.03
C VAL A 51 11.56 -6.49 7.87
N ARG A 52 12.50 -7.46 7.89
CA ARG A 52 13.93 -7.20 7.77
C ARG A 52 14.37 -6.84 6.36
N SER A 53 13.64 -7.27 5.35
CA SER A 53 13.90 -6.97 3.94
C SER A 53 13.06 -5.81 3.41
N SER A 54 12.12 -5.28 4.20
CA SER A 54 11.35 -4.09 3.80
C SER A 54 12.28 -2.88 3.66
N PRO A 55 12.17 -2.10 2.58
CA PRO A 55 12.99 -0.92 2.37
C PRO A 55 12.71 0.14 3.44
N ARG A 56 13.78 0.85 3.85
CA ARG A 56 13.70 1.92 4.86
C ARG A 56 14.28 3.24 4.34
N ASP A 57 14.61 3.27 3.07
CA ASP A 57 15.19 4.44 2.41
C ASP A 57 14.12 5.53 2.30
N MET A 58 14.48 6.76 2.64
CA MET A 58 13.56 7.90 2.66
C MET A 58 12.99 8.21 1.26
N ASP A 59 13.79 8.06 0.21
CA ASP A 59 13.36 8.25 -1.18
C ASP A 59 12.27 7.26 -1.59
N TYR A 60 12.32 6.02 -1.08
CA TYR A 60 11.30 5.01 -1.31
C TYR A 60 10.08 5.24 -0.43
N LEU A 61 10.26 5.43 0.87
CA LEU A 61 9.16 5.58 1.84
C LEU A 61 8.35 6.85 1.64
N SER A 62 8.95 7.93 1.14
CA SER A 62 8.25 9.19 0.89
C SER A 62 7.08 9.06 -0.08
N ARG A 63 7.08 8.05 -0.94
CA ARG A 63 5.98 7.75 -1.87
C ARG A 63 4.70 7.27 -1.16
N TYR A 64 4.84 6.68 0.02
CA TYR A 64 3.75 6.03 0.76
C TYR A 64 3.38 6.73 2.08
N PHE A 65 4.26 7.59 2.60
CA PHE A 65 4.09 8.28 3.88
C PHE A 65 3.97 9.81 3.71
N THR A 66 3.34 10.25 2.63
CA THR A 66 3.21 11.67 2.27
C THR A 66 2.53 12.48 3.37
N ASP A 67 1.47 11.95 3.99
CA ASP A 67 0.70 12.64 5.02
C ASP A 67 1.48 12.77 6.34
N GLU A 68 2.25 11.73 6.71
CA GLU A 68 3.12 11.76 7.87
C GLU A 68 4.24 12.80 7.70
N ILE A 69 4.88 12.80 6.54
CA ILE A 69 5.95 13.74 6.21
C ILE A 69 5.41 15.18 6.21
N ALA A 70 4.22 15.41 5.65
CA ALA A 70 3.58 16.72 5.66
C ALA A 70 3.28 17.24 7.07
N ARG A 71 3.05 16.33 8.02
CA ARG A 71 2.88 16.66 9.45
C ARG A 71 4.20 16.72 10.24
N GLY A 72 5.35 16.59 9.56
CA GLY A 72 6.67 16.58 10.19
C GLY A 72 7.01 15.29 10.94
N GLN A 73 6.29 14.21 10.68
CA GLN A 73 6.54 12.89 11.26
C GLN A 73 7.52 12.10 10.39
N HIS A 74 8.38 11.31 11.04
CA HIS A 74 9.29 10.44 10.31
C HIS A 74 8.55 9.17 9.82
N PRO A 75 8.74 8.71 8.57
CA PRO A 75 8.05 7.52 8.03
C PRO A 75 8.24 6.22 8.82
N LEU A 76 9.29 6.11 9.62
CA LEU A 76 9.54 4.97 10.50
C LEU A 76 8.89 5.13 11.89
N ASP A 77 8.27 6.27 12.17
CA ASP A 77 7.61 6.52 13.46
C ASP A 77 6.28 5.77 13.55
N ILE A 78 5.97 5.27 14.74
CA ILE A 78 4.71 4.60 15.06
C ILE A 78 3.98 5.25 16.25
N ASN A 79 4.46 6.38 16.74
CA ASN A 79 3.87 7.05 17.91
C ASN A 79 2.44 7.55 17.65
N ASP A 80 2.07 7.71 16.38
CA ASP A 80 0.71 8.03 15.96
C ASP A 80 -0.30 6.88 16.17
N VAL A 81 0.17 5.63 16.16
CA VAL A 81 -0.66 4.43 16.33
C VAL A 81 -0.37 3.67 17.64
N TRP A 82 0.84 3.80 18.16
CA TRP A 82 1.26 3.13 19.40
C TRP A 82 2.32 3.94 20.17
N PRO A 83 1.93 5.03 20.84
CA PRO A 83 2.86 5.89 21.59
C PRO A 83 3.55 5.17 22.74
N GLU A 84 2.87 4.22 23.42
CA GLU A 84 3.39 3.47 24.57
C GLU A 84 4.17 2.21 24.15
N ASN A 85 4.71 2.15 22.92
CA ASN A 85 5.45 0.98 22.49
C ASN A 85 6.67 0.71 23.40
N TYR A 86 6.87 -0.57 23.75
CA TYR A 86 7.86 -1.00 24.75
C TYR A 86 8.87 -2.02 24.20
N SER A 87 8.64 -2.54 23.00
CA SER A 87 9.43 -3.64 22.44
C SER A 87 9.84 -3.32 21.00
N ALA A 88 11.14 -3.28 20.75
CA ALA A 88 11.69 -2.98 19.43
C ALA A 88 11.14 -3.90 18.32
N ASN A 89 11.01 -5.21 18.60
CA ASN A 89 10.47 -6.16 17.63
C ASN A 89 8.98 -5.94 17.38
N SER A 90 8.20 -5.63 18.42
CA SER A 90 6.78 -5.33 18.26
C SER A 90 6.57 -3.99 17.55
N ALA A 91 7.41 -2.98 17.85
CA ALA A 91 7.41 -1.71 17.14
C ALA A 91 7.72 -1.89 15.63
N GLN A 92 8.72 -2.72 15.30
CA GLN A 92 9.02 -3.05 13.90
C GLN A 92 7.87 -3.78 13.21
N LYS A 93 7.18 -4.68 13.90
CA LYS A 93 5.97 -5.34 13.39
C LYS A 93 4.88 -4.32 13.08
N VAL A 94 4.56 -3.43 14.01
CA VAL A 94 3.53 -2.40 13.83
C VAL A 94 3.90 -1.44 12.71
N TRP A 95 5.16 -1.03 12.61
CA TRP A 95 5.63 -0.23 11.48
C TRP A 95 5.42 -0.95 10.13
N ALA A 96 5.76 -2.23 10.06
CA ALA A 96 5.59 -3.02 8.84
C ALA A 96 4.10 -3.14 8.44
N VAL A 97 3.20 -3.21 9.42
CA VAL A 97 1.75 -3.18 9.20
C VAL A 97 1.31 -1.81 8.66
N LYS A 98 1.79 -0.70 9.23
CA LYS A 98 1.56 0.64 8.68
C LYS A 98 2.04 0.77 7.24
N TYR A 99 3.22 0.23 6.96
CA TYR A 99 3.78 0.22 5.60
C TYR A 99 2.89 -0.58 4.63
N ALA A 100 2.49 -1.81 5.00
CA ALA A 100 1.58 -2.61 4.17
C ALA A 100 0.24 -1.91 3.93
N ALA A 101 -0.29 -1.21 4.94
CA ALA A 101 -1.54 -0.47 4.83
C ALA A 101 -1.48 0.72 3.85
N ARG A 102 -0.29 1.21 3.52
CA ARG A 102 -0.09 2.31 2.56
C ARG A 102 0.35 1.84 1.18
N HIS A 103 0.88 0.63 1.09
CA HIS A 103 1.42 0.12 -0.16
C HIS A 103 0.36 -0.70 -0.93
N PRO A 104 -0.08 -0.27 -2.11
CA PRO A 104 -1.21 -0.89 -2.81
C PRO A 104 -0.94 -2.34 -3.25
N ASN A 105 0.32 -2.70 -3.45
CA ASN A 105 0.73 -4.02 -3.94
C ASN A 105 1.27 -4.92 -2.82
N VAL A 106 1.02 -4.61 -1.55
CA VAL A 106 1.48 -5.42 -0.42
C VAL A 106 0.30 -5.95 0.37
N ALA A 107 0.28 -7.26 0.54
CA ALA A 107 -0.63 -7.98 1.41
C ALA A 107 0.10 -8.41 2.69
N LEU A 108 -0.60 -8.54 3.79
CA LEU A 108 -0.02 -8.83 5.09
C LEU A 108 -0.31 -10.26 5.55
N LEU A 109 0.72 -10.96 6.00
CA LEU A 109 0.61 -12.26 6.66
C LEU A 109 1.23 -12.18 8.06
N ASP A 110 0.41 -12.28 9.09
CA ASP A 110 0.86 -12.27 10.49
C ASP A 110 1.01 -13.68 11.03
N LEU A 111 2.24 -14.04 11.42
CA LEU A 111 2.56 -15.33 12.02
C LEU A 111 2.76 -15.17 13.53
N SER A 112 2.11 -16.03 14.31
CA SER A 112 2.32 -16.10 15.75
C SER A 112 2.20 -17.55 16.23
N SER A 113 3.04 -17.91 17.19
CA SER A 113 3.04 -19.21 17.84
C SER A 113 2.64 -19.07 19.29
N PHE A 114 1.98 -20.07 19.85
CA PHE A 114 1.63 -20.18 21.28
C PHE A 114 1.05 -18.90 21.92
N LYS A 115 0.39 -18.05 21.14
CA LYS A 115 -0.20 -16.77 21.61
C LYS A 115 0.80 -15.95 22.44
N CYS A 116 1.98 -15.70 21.87
CA CYS A 116 3.09 -14.99 22.51
C CYS A 116 2.62 -13.72 23.22
N GLY A 117 2.92 -13.59 24.51
CA GLY A 117 2.53 -12.42 25.31
C GLY A 117 3.10 -11.08 24.80
N HIS A 118 4.23 -11.11 24.07
CA HIS A 118 4.76 -9.92 23.40
C HIS A 118 3.98 -9.51 22.14
N ASP A 119 3.22 -10.42 21.53
CA ASP A 119 2.40 -10.13 20.37
C ASP A 119 0.95 -9.79 20.75
N ALA A 120 0.47 -10.32 21.88
CA ALA A 120 -0.92 -10.14 22.32
C ALA A 120 -1.40 -8.66 22.30
N PRO A 121 -0.62 -7.67 22.76
CA PRO A 121 -1.01 -6.27 22.71
C PRO A 121 -1.09 -5.72 21.29
N THR A 122 -0.44 -6.35 20.31
CA THR A 122 -0.39 -5.86 18.92
C THR A 122 -1.51 -6.40 18.07
N TYR A 123 -2.22 -7.47 18.45
CA TYR A 123 -3.24 -8.09 17.58
C TYR A 123 -4.36 -7.10 17.24
N GLY A 124 -4.99 -6.50 18.24
CA GLY A 124 -6.04 -5.53 18.01
C GLY A 124 -5.58 -4.28 17.25
N LEU A 125 -4.32 -3.88 17.46
CA LEU A 125 -3.72 -2.76 16.74
C LEU A 125 -3.50 -3.09 15.26
N VAL A 126 -2.96 -4.28 14.96
CA VAL A 126 -2.79 -4.80 13.58
C VAL A 126 -4.15 -4.85 12.89
N ASP A 127 -5.15 -5.48 13.51
CA ASP A 127 -6.49 -5.59 12.97
C ASP A 127 -7.09 -4.21 12.66
N SER A 128 -6.93 -3.24 13.56
CA SER A 128 -7.42 -1.88 13.37
C SER A 128 -6.78 -1.20 12.15
N ILE A 129 -5.46 -1.30 12.00
CA ILE A 129 -4.74 -0.67 10.89
C ILE A 129 -5.13 -1.29 9.55
N VAL A 130 -5.14 -2.62 9.44
CA VAL A 130 -5.43 -3.30 8.18
C VAL A 130 -6.88 -3.13 7.74
N ASN A 131 -7.82 -3.13 8.69
CA ASN A 131 -9.24 -2.89 8.40
C ASN A 131 -9.50 -1.46 7.93
N ALA A 132 -8.87 -0.46 8.57
CA ALA A 132 -9.01 0.94 8.17
C ALA A 132 -8.50 1.19 6.75
N ALA A 133 -7.47 0.46 6.30
CA ALA A 133 -6.87 0.60 4.98
C ALA A 133 -7.42 -0.41 3.94
N ALA A 134 -8.30 -1.32 4.34
CA ALA A 134 -8.76 -2.45 3.51
C ALA A 134 -7.59 -3.28 2.94
N THR A 135 -6.49 -3.39 3.69
CA THR A 135 -5.31 -4.16 3.29
C THR A 135 -5.60 -5.65 3.34
N PRO A 136 -5.28 -6.44 2.30
CA PRO A 136 -5.41 -7.89 2.38
C PRO A 136 -4.58 -8.44 3.54
N TYR A 137 -5.24 -9.19 4.41
CA TYR A 137 -4.64 -9.65 5.66
C TYR A 137 -5.04 -11.08 5.99
N ALA A 138 -4.07 -11.86 6.45
CA ALA A 138 -4.31 -13.16 7.09
C ALA A 138 -3.48 -13.28 8.36
N ALA A 139 -4.10 -13.77 9.43
CA ALA A 139 -3.46 -14.08 10.69
C ALA A 139 -3.37 -15.60 10.89
N GLN A 140 -2.19 -16.06 11.26
CA GLN A 140 -1.94 -17.44 11.66
C GLN A 140 -1.30 -17.44 13.05
N HIS A 141 -2.15 -17.28 14.08
CA HIS A 141 -1.71 -17.07 15.47
C HIS A 141 -1.63 -18.36 16.29
N ASP A 142 -1.81 -19.51 15.68
CA ASP A 142 -1.83 -20.80 16.33
C ASP A 142 -0.82 -21.78 15.72
N LEU A 143 0.30 -21.27 15.26
CA LEU A 143 1.39 -22.09 14.76
C LEU A 143 2.07 -22.80 15.92
N ASP A 144 2.12 -24.12 15.88
CA ASP A 144 2.87 -24.96 16.79
C ASP A 144 3.51 -26.15 16.04
N ALA A 145 4.50 -26.80 16.64
CA ALA A 145 5.26 -27.88 16.02
C ALA A 145 4.39 -29.08 15.58
N ASN A 146 3.21 -29.25 16.16
CA ASN A 146 2.31 -30.36 15.88
C ASN A 146 1.23 -30.01 14.85
N LYS A 147 1.25 -28.80 14.29
CA LYS A 147 0.25 -28.38 13.30
C LYS A 147 0.34 -29.24 12.05
N PRO A 148 -0.75 -29.92 11.64
CA PRO A 148 -0.72 -30.75 10.45
C PRO A 148 -0.42 -29.93 9.19
N ALA A 149 0.53 -30.39 8.37
CA ALA A 149 0.91 -29.72 7.11
C ALA A 149 -0.29 -29.50 6.18
N GLY A 150 -1.26 -30.40 6.16
CA GLY A 150 -2.51 -30.24 5.40
C GLY A 150 -3.33 -29.03 5.83
N SER A 151 -3.41 -28.75 7.14
CA SER A 151 -4.09 -27.55 7.67
C SER A 151 -3.41 -26.27 7.21
N ILE A 152 -2.08 -26.25 7.24
CA ILE A 152 -1.28 -25.12 6.74
C ILE A 152 -1.55 -24.87 5.25
N LYS A 153 -1.48 -25.91 4.42
CA LYS A 153 -1.73 -25.80 2.97
C LYS A 153 -3.13 -25.29 2.64
N ILE A 154 -4.14 -25.71 3.39
CA ILE A 154 -5.52 -25.20 3.20
C ILE A 154 -5.57 -23.70 3.48
N ARG A 155 -4.97 -23.22 4.58
CA ARG A 155 -4.92 -21.81 4.95
C ARG A 155 -4.18 -20.96 3.91
N VAL A 156 -3.03 -21.45 3.42
CA VAL A 156 -2.27 -20.80 2.35
C VAL A 156 -3.12 -20.66 1.09
N LYS A 157 -3.79 -21.74 0.65
CA LYS A 157 -4.68 -21.72 -0.51
C LYS A 157 -5.87 -20.78 -0.33
N THR A 158 -6.48 -20.78 0.85
CA THR A 158 -7.61 -19.87 1.16
C THR A 158 -7.16 -18.40 1.06
N TYR A 159 -6.03 -18.07 1.65
CA TYR A 159 -5.53 -16.70 1.56
C TYR A 159 -5.08 -16.34 0.14
N SER A 160 -4.44 -17.23 -0.60
CA SER A 160 -4.08 -16.97 -2.00
C SER A 160 -5.30 -16.74 -2.88
N HIS A 161 -6.42 -17.42 -2.63
CA HIS A 161 -7.69 -17.14 -3.31
C HIS A 161 -8.21 -15.73 -2.98
N SER A 162 -8.17 -15.33 -1.71
CA SER A 162 -8.53 -13.96 -1.30
C SER A 162 -7.64 -12.90 -1.97
N LEU A 163 -6.33 -13.16 -2.08
CA LEU A 163 -5.41 -12.26 -2.77
C LEU A 163 -5.72 -12.14 -4.26
N LYS A 164 -6.10 -13.23 -4.91
CA LYS A 164 -6.52 -13.21 -6.31
C LYS A 164 -7.76 -12.34 -6.51
N MET A 165 -8.79 -12.51 -5.68
CA MET A 165 -9.98 -11.68 -5.71
C MET A 165 -9.67 -10.20 -5.47
N HIS A 166 -8.72 -9.90 -4.57
CA HIS A 166 -8.28 -8.53 -4.33
C HIS A 166 -7.57 -7.92 -5.55
N THR A 167 -6.71 -8.69 -6.21
CA THR A 167 -6.03 -8.23 -7.45
C THR A 167 -7.04 -7.90 -8.55
N GLU A 168 -8.03 -8.77 -8.77
CA GLU A 168 -9.11 -8.54 -9.72
C GLU A 168 -9.91 -7.26 -9.39
N ALA A 169 -10.19 -7.03 -8.11
CA ALA A 169 -10.87 -5.81 -7.66
C ALA A 169 -10.02 -4.54 -7.86
N LEU A 170 -8.70 -4.61 -7.65
CA LEU A 170 -7.79 -3.50 -7.92
C LEU A 170 -7.73 -3.16 -9.41
N GLU A 171 -7.69 -4.16 -10.28
CA GLU A 171 -7.73 -3.96 -11.73
C GLU A 171 -9.02 -3.28 -12.19
N ASP A 172 -10.16 -3.69 -11.64
CA ASP A 172 -11.46 -3.08 -11.93
C ASP A 172 -11.55 -1.64 -11.42
N MET A 173 -10.99 -1.36 -10.25
CA MET A 173 -10.91 0.02 -9.72
C MET A 173 -9.99 0.89 -10.58
N ALA A 174 -8.85 0.37 -11.02
CA ALA A 174 -7.92 1.09 -11.89
C ALA A 174 -8.57 1.42 -13.26
N LYS A 175 -9.30 0.46 -13.84
CA LYS A 175 -10.08 0.68 -15.07
C LYS A 175 -11.14 1.76 -14.89
N LYS A 176 -11.92 1.70 -13.81
CA LYS A 176 -12.95 2.71 -13.49
C LYS A 176 -12.33 4.09 -13.29
N ARG A 177 -11.19 4.17 -12.58
CA ARG A 177 -10.47 5.43 -12.37
C ARG A 177 -9.98 6.03 -13.69
N GLY A 178 -9.41 5.22 -14.58
CA GLY A 178 -8.99 5.66 -15.91
C GLY A 178 -10.14 6.23 -16.74
N LEU A 179 -11.34 5.63 -16.67
CA LEU A 179 -12.53 6.14 -17.35
C LEU A 179 -13.00 7.49 -16.77
N VAL A 180 -12.93 7.66 -15.44
CA VAL A 180 -13.25 8.92 -14.77
C VAL A 180 -12.25 10.01 -15.14
N ASP A 181 -10.95 9.72 -15.13
CA ASP A 181 -9.90 10.66 -15.50
C ASP A 181 -10.05 11.13 -16.96
N GLN A 182 -10.34 10.21 -17.90
CA GLN A 182 -10.66 10.55 -19.28
C GLN A 182 -11.89 11.46 -19.38
N GLY A 183 -12.93 11.18 -18.61
CA GLY A 183 -14.14 12.02 -18.53
C GLY A 183 -13.84 13.43 -18.02
N ILE A 184 -12.98 13.55 -17.00
CA ILE A 184 -12.53 14.84 -16.46
C ILE A 184 -11.74 15.62 -17.51
N ASP A 185 -10.82 14.99 -18.22
CA ASP A 185 -10.01 15.65 -19.24
C ASP A 185 -10.85 16.11 -20.43
N MET A 186 -11.82 15.31 -20.87
CA MET A 186 -12.79 15.72 -21.88
C MET A 186 -13.57 16.97 -21.43
N LYS A 187 -14.05 16.98 -20.19
CA LYS A 187 -14.78 18.10 -19.61
C LYS A 187 -13.94 19.36 -19.48
N ARG A 188 -12.69 19.21 -19.09
CA ARG A 188 -11.71 20.34 -19.07
C ARG A 188 -11.50 20.93 -20.46
N LEU A 189 -11.35 20.09 -21.46
CA LEU A 189 -11.18 20.54 -22.85
C LEU A 189 -12.41 21.29 -23.36
N GLU A 190 -13.62 20.81 -23.06
CA GLU A 190 -14.88 21.46 -23.37
C GLU A 190 -14.99 22.84 -22.73
N LEU A 191 -14.67 22.94 -21.43
CA LEU A 191 -14.67 24.19 -20.69
C LEU A 191 -13.63 25.20 -21.23
N LEU A 192 -12.45 24.74 -21.64
CA LEU A 192 -11.44 25.59 -22.26
C LEU A 192 -11.92 26.14 -23.59
N LYS A 193 -12.57 25.32 -24.44
CA LYS A 193 -13.18 25.77 -25.70
C LYS A 193 -14.27 26.82 -25.49
N LEU A 194 -15.17 26.59 -24.51
CA LEU A 194 -16.21 27.56 -24.14
C LEU A 194 -15.61 28.88 -23.65
N LYS A 195 -14.57 28.81 -22.81
CA LYS A 195 -13.88 29.99 -22.30
C LYS A 195 -13.19 30.77 -23.41
N GLN A 196 -12.60 30.10 -24.36
CA GLN A 196 -11.99 30.69 -25.54
C GLN A 196 -13.05 31.39 -26.45
N GLN A 197 -14.19 30.74 -26.68
CA GLN A 197 -15.31 31.32 -27.42
C GLN A 197 -15.85 32.57 -26.72
N GLN A 198 -16.01 32.55 -25.40
CA GLN A 198 -16.44 33.70 -24.62
C GLN A 198 -15.44 34.88 -24.70
N LEU A 199 -14.13 34.57 -24.68
CA LEU A 199 -13.09 35.59 -24.82
C LEU A 199 -13.11 36.25 -26.23
N VAL A 200 -13.32 35.42 -27.28
CA VAL A 200 -13.46 35.92 -28.66
C VAL A 200 -14.72 36.81 -28.79
N ALA A 201 -15.86 36.35 -28.26
CA ALA A 201 -17.09 37.10 -28.27
C ALA A 201 -16.97 38.45 -27.51
N ARG A 202 -16.28 38.46 -26.36
CA ARG A 202 -16.00 39.68 -25.58
C ARG A 202 -15.09 40.67 -26.34
N LYS A 203 -14.09 40.15 -27.09
CA LYS A 203 -13.24 41.02 -27.94
C LYS A 203 -14.02 41.63 -29.10
N GLN A 204 -15.00 40.92 -29.65
CA GLN A 204 -15.85 41.42 -30.74
C GLN A 204 -16.94 42.42 -30.26
N SER A 205 -17.35 42.35 -28.98
CA SER A 205 -18.42 43.20 -28.43
C SER A 205 -17.92 44.50 -27.81
N ASP A 206 -16.62 44.79 -27.76
CA ASP A 206 -16.05 46.00 -27.20
C ASP A 206 -15.12 46.73 -28.21
N PRO A 207 -15.69 47.39 -29.24
CA PRO A 207 -14.91 48.11 -30.25
C PRO A 207 -14.15 49.33 -29.67
N SER A 208 -14.61 49.88 -28.52
CA SER A 208 -13.98 51.00 -27.87
C SER A 208 -12.62 50.69 -27.26
N ARG A 209 -12.44 49.43 -26.86
CA ARG A 209 -11.18 48.96 -26.30
C ARG A 209 -10.11 48.72 -27.36
N GLN A 210 -10.51 48.32 -28.55
CA GLN A 210 -9.59 48.19 -29.70
C GLN A 210 -9.10 49.54 -30.17
N ALA A 211 -10.00 50.55 -30.25
CA ALA A 211 -9.64 51.91 -30.61
C ALA A 211 -8.67 52.55 -29.57
N ALA A 212 -8.82 52.23 -28.29
CA ALA A 212 -7.90 52.70 -27.24
C ALA A 212 -6.50 52.02 -27.32
N ILE A 213 -6.44 50.74 -27.73
CA ILE A 213 -5.17 50.03 -27.95
C ILE A 213 -4.46 50.57 -29.20
N ASP A 214 -5.20 50.85 -30.26
CA ASP A 214 -4.66 51.40 -31.50
C ASP A 214 -4.17 52.84 -31.32
N GLN A 215 -4.80 53.63 -30.42
CA GLN A 215 -4.31 54.98 -30.05
C GLN A 215 -3.05 54.97 -29.16
N LEU A 216 -2.78 53.89 -28.43
CA LEU A 216 -1.57 53.74 -27.62
C LEU A 216 -0.39 53.19 -28.42
N ALA A 217 -0.64 52.66 -29.62
CA ALA A 217 0.35 52.10 -30.50
C ALA A 217 0.80 53.04 -31.64
N ALA A 218 0.16 54.18 -31.74
CA ALA A 218 0.49 55.28 -32.67
C ALA A 218 1.24 56.40 -31.94
#